data_144bbe14c6fc104583cb5c8c1c634ae9
#
_entry.id   144bbe14c6fc104583cb5c8c1c634ae9
#
_cell.length_a   1.000
_cell.length_b   1.000
_cell.length_c   1.000
_cell.angle_alpha   90.00
_cell.angle_beta   90.00
_cell.angle_gamma   90.00
#
_symmetry.space_group_name_H-M   'P 1'
#
loop_
_entity.id
_entity.type
_entity.pdbx_description
1 polymer ?
#
loop_
_entity_poly.entity_id
_entity_poly.type
_entity_poly.pdbx_seq_one_letter_code
_entity_poly.pdbx_strand_id
1 'polypeptide(L)'
;WREPGVRFVVLRDNDGDDCHAVKRRLVELCAESGRPDALVRIACQELEAWYLGDPEGLAEAFGNPRLAGIGSRARFRDPDAVVHPSAEVQKLVPEFQKVSGARTMGPALSRDRSRSRSFQVLLEGIDRLVAGMSSSQEAEGTV
;
A
#
# COMPACT_ATOMS: atom_id res chain seq x y z
N TRP A 1 -21.92 -9.40 -0.82
CA TRP A 1 -21.91 -8.58 -2.02
C TRP A 1 -21.68 -9.45 -3.26
N ARG A 2 -22.70 -9.55 -4.14
CA ARG A 2 -22.67 -10.49 -5.27
C ARG A 2 -22.88 -9.82 -6.64
N GLU A 3 -22.63 -8.51 -6.75
CA GLU A 3 -22.75 -7.82 -8.03
C GLU A 3 -21.72 -8.35 -9.03
N PRO A 4 -22.13 -8.67 -10.26
CA PRO A 4 -21.22 -9.06 -11.33
C PRO A 4 -20.20 -7.93 -11.60
N GLY A 5 -18.97 -8.28 -11.89
CA GLY A 5 -17.90 -7.32 -12.21
C GLY A 5 -17.23 -6.65 -11.00
N VAL A 6 -17.76 -6.78 -9.78
CA VAL A 6 -17.09 -6.26 -8.58
C VAL A 6 -15.85 -7.08 -8.25
N ARG A 7 -14.74 -6.41 -8.01
CA ARG A 7 -13.48 -7.00 -7.52
C ARG A 7 -13.17 -6.46 -6.14
N PHE A 8 -12.52 -7.28 -5.32
CA PHE A 8 -12.14 -6.91 -3.96
C PHE A 8 -10.63 -6.83 -3.83
N VAL A 9 -10.17 -5.79 -3.15
CA VAL A 9 -8.79 -5.65 -2.69
C VAL A 9 -8.83 -5.64 -1.18
N VAL A 10 -8.11 -6.56 -0.56
CA VAL A 10 -7.91 -6.63 0.89
C VAL A 10 -6.48 -6.21 1.17
N LEU A 11 -6.34 -5.11 1.89
CA LEU A 11 -5.05 -4.57 2.34
C LEU A 11 -5.01 -4.59 3.85
N ARG A 12 -3.91 -5.08 4.42
CA ARG A 12 -3.69 -5.13 5.86
C ARG A 12 -2.21 -4.91 6.19
N ASP A 13 -1.94 -4.23 7.31
CA ASP A 13 -0.63 -4.17 7.95
C ASP A 13 -0.27 -5.53 8.56
N ASN A 14 0.99 -5.92 8.57
CA ASN A 14 1.40 -7.15 9.28
C ASN A 14 1.83 -6.88 10.73
N ASP A 15 1.99 -5.62 11.14
CA ASP A 15 2.27 -5.22 12.52
C ASP A 15 3.44 -5.99 13.18
N GLY A 16 4.46 -6.34 12.41
CA GLY A 16 5.60 -7.13 12.87
C GLY A 16 5.43 -8.65 12.79
N ASP A 17 4.23 -9.15 12.46
CA ASP A 17 3.99 -10.57 12.23
C ASP A 17 4.60 -11.07 10.91
N ASP A 18 4.67 -12.38 10.72
CA ASP A 18 5.07 -12.97 9.45
C ASP A 18 4.06 -12.61 8.34
N CYS A 19 4.50 -11.76 7.40
CA CYS A 19 3.63 -11.26 6.32
C CYS A 19 3.07 -12.39 5.44
N HIS A 20 3.79 -13.51 5.27
CA HIS A 20 3.30 -14.66 4.52
C HIS A 20 2.20 -15.41 5.29
N ALA A 21 2.34 -15.55 6.60
CA ALA A 21 1.33 -16.18 7.46
C ALA A 21 0.05 -15.33 7.50
N VAL A 22 0.18 -14.01 7.70
CA VAL A 22 -0.95 -13.07 7.68
C VAL A 22 -1.65 -13.13 6.33
N LYS A 23 -0.91 -13.09 5.22
CA LYS A 23 -1.48 -13.18 3.87
C LYS A 23 -2.22 -14.49 3.63
N ARG A 24 -1.62 -15.64 3.98
CA ARG A 24 -2.28 -16.96 3.83
C ARG A 24 -3.63 -16.97 4.55
N ARG A 25 -3.65 -16.51 5.81
CA ARG A 25 -4.88 -16.46 6.60
C ARG A 25 -5.96 -15.59 5.96
N LEU A 26 -5.59 -14.42 5.42
CA LEU A 26 -6.54 -13.54 4.72
C LEU A 26 -7.07 -14.16 3.43
N VAL A 27 -6.22 -14.87 2.66
CA VAL A 27 -6.64 -15.59 1.45
C VAL A 27 -7.65 -16.69 1.80
N GLU A 28 -7.40 -17.46 2.86
CA GLU A 28 -8.33 -18.47 3.37
C GLU A 28 -9.68 -17.84 3.74
N LEU A 29 -9.68 -16.75 4.51
CA LEU A 29 -10.89 -16.03 4.90
C LEU A 29 -11.67 -15.49 3.69
N CYS A 30 -10.97 -14.98 2.68
CA CYS A 30 -11.60 -14.55 1.42
C CYS A 30 -12.28 -15.73 0.72
N ALA A 31 -11.61 -16.88 0.63
CA ALA A 31 -12.16 -18.08 0.01
C ALA A 31 -13.38 -18.61 0.79
N GLU A 32 -13.29 -18.70 2.11
CA GLU A 32 -14.41 -19.09 3.00
C GLU A 32 -15.62 -18.14 2.84
N SER A 33 -15.36 -16.86 2.57
CA SER A 33 -16.39 -15.85 2.32
C SER A 33 -16.94 -15.84 0.88
N GLY A 34 -16.54 -16.82 0.06
CA GLY A 34 -16.96 -16.93 -1.35
C GLY A 34 -16.28 -15.93 -2.29
N ARG A 35 -15.10 -15.42 -1.89
CA ARG A 35 -14.29 -14.48 -2.69
C ARG A 35 -12.84 -14.95 -2.85
N PRO A 36 -12.63 -16.15 -3.44
CA PRO A 36 -11.27 -16.66 -3.67
C PRO A 36 -10.46 -15.81 -4.67
N ASP A 37 -11.14 -14.95 -5.45
CA ASP A 37 -10.59 -14.02 -6.42
C ASP A 37 -10.15 -12.68 -5.83
N ALA A 38 -10.34 -12.44 -4.53
CA ALA A 38 -9.93 -11.22 -3.88
C ALA A 38 -8.40 -11.01 -3.94
N LEU A 39 -7.97 -9.81 -4.30
CA LEU A 39 -6.58 -9.42 -4.28
C LEU A 39 -6.15 -9.13 -2.84
N VAL A 40 -5.39 -10.02 -2.21
CA VAL A 40 -4.86 -9.81 -0.87
C VAL A 40 -3.45 -9.25 -0.93
N ARG A 41 -3.21 -8.15 -0.24
CA ARG A 41 -1.90 -7.47 -0.11
C ARG A 41 -1.61 -7.11 1.33
N ILE A 42 -0.34 -7.09 1.66
CA ILE A 42 0.16 -6.72 2.99
C ILE A 42 1.01 -5.47 2.84
N ALA A 43 0.74 -4.45 3.65
CA ALA A 43 1.66 -3.35 3.89
C ALA A 43 2.69 -3.85 4.92
N CYS A 44 3.96 -3.89 4.55
CA CYS A 44 5.01 -4.39 5.43
C CYS A 44 5.21 -3.45 6.61
N GLN A 45 5.15 -4.01 7.83
CA GLN A 45 5.05 -3.36 9.12
C GLN A 45 3.73 -2.58 9.25
N GLU A 46 3.66 -1.36 8.74
CA GLU A 46 2.50 -0.47 8.73
C GLU A 46 2.44 0.27 7.38
N LEU A 47 1.28 0.76 7.01
CA LEU A 47 1.09 1.54 5.78
C LEU A 47 2.02 2.76 5.70
N GLU A 48 2.38 3.35 6.84
CA GLU A 48 3.29 4.48 6.93
C GLU A 48 4.72 4.18 6.42
N ALA A 49 5.10 2.91 6.28
CA ALA A 49 6.33 2.52 5.60
C ALA A 49 6.37 3.03 4.15
N TRP A 50 5.22 3.11 3.49
CA TRP A 50 5.11 3.65 2.12
C TRP A 50 5.45 5.13 2.05
N TYR A 51 5.11 5.90 3.11
CA TYR A 51 5.45 7.32 3.20
C TYR A 51 6.96 7.52 3.36
N LEU A 52 7.60 6.68 4.17
CA LEU A 52 9.07 6.65 4.29
C LEU A 52 9.74 6.17 2.99
N GLY A 53 9.02 5.41 2.18
CA GLY A 53 9.44 4.93 0.87
C GLY A 53 9.48 6.01 -0.21
N ASP A 54 8.70 7.10 -0.05
CA ASP A 54 8.67 8.27 -0.95
C ASP A 54 8.98 9.56 -0.18
N PRO A 55 10.26 9.81 0.16
CA PRO A 55 10.66 10.99 0.92
C PRO A 55 10.32 12.32 0.26
N GLU A 56 10.33 12.37 -1.07
CA GLU A 56 9.95 13.56 -1.85
C GLU A 56 8.46 13.82 -1.71
N GLY A 57 7.63 12.78 -1.85
CA GLY A 57 6.19 12.86 -1.60
C GLY A 57 5.87 13.27 -0.16
N LEU A 58 6.63 12.76 0.81
CA LEU A 58 6.49 13.16 2.21
C LEU A 58 6.85 14.64 2.41
N ALA A 59 7.91 15.12 1.77
CA ALA A 59 8.30 16.52 1.79
C ALA A 59 7.25 17.44 1.17
N GLU A 60 6.69 17.04 0.05
CA GLU A 60 5.63 17.75 -0.66
C GLU A 60 4.34 17.81 0.18
N ALA A 61 3.88 16.67 0.69
CA ALA A 61 2.65 16.55 1.45
C ALA A 61 2.62 17.42 2.71
N PHE A 62 3.76 17.53 3.40
CA PHE A 62 3.85 18.28 4.67
C PHE A 62 4.61 19.61 4.54
N GLY A 63 4.91 20.07 3.33
CA GLY A 63 5.54 21.35 3.08
C GLY A 63 6.92 21.50 3.72
N ASN A 64 7.65 20.38 3.92
CA ASN A 64 8.95 20.36 4.58
C ASN A 64 10.04 19.77 3.66
N PRO A 65 10.77 20.58 2.90
CA PRO A 65 11.79 20.14 1.96
C PRO A 65 12.92 19.27 2.57
N ARG A 66 13.16 19.39 3.89
CA ARG A 66 14.20 18.60 4.58
C ARG A 66 13.86 17.11 4.60
N LEU A 67 12.59 16.76 4.47
CA LEU A 67 12.13 15.36 4.45
C LEU A 67 12.58 14.63 3.18
N ALA A 68 12.77 15.30 2.05
CA ALA A 68 13.25 14.68 0.82
C ALA A 68 14.61 13.96 1.01
N GLY A 69 15.45 14.47 1.92
CA GLY A 69 16.77 13.89 2.21
C GLY A 69 16.77 12.67 3.13
N ILE A 70 15.66 12.29 3.75
CA ILE A 70 15.66 11.19 4.74
C ILE A 70 16.00 9.83 4.12
N GLY A 71 15.73 9.67 2.82
CA GLY A 71 16.00 8.43 2.10
C GLY A 71 17.48 8.01 2.05
N SER A 72 18.41 8.96 2.26
CA SER A 72 19.84 8.68 2.36
C SER A 72 20.24 8.09 3.71
N ARG A 73 19.40 8.21 4.73
CA ARG A 73 19.68 7.66 6.07
C ARG A 73 19.59 6.14 6.04
N ALA A 74 20.58 5.47 6.63
CA ALA A 74 20.66 4.00 6.62
C ALA A 74 19.37 3.31 7.09
N ARG A 75 18.72 3.84 8.14
CA ARG A 75 17.49 3.29 8.73
C ARG A 75 16.26 3.36 7.82
N PHE A 76 16.25 4.24 6.79
CA PHE A 76 15.16 4.40 5.84
C PHE A 76 15.52 3.88 4.45
N ARG A 77 16.64 3.17 4.30
CA ARG A 77 17.08 2.63 3.01
C ARG A 77 16.11 1.56 2.50
N ASP A 78 15.63 0.72 3.41
CA ASP A 78 14.56 -0.25 3.16
C ASP A 78 13.33 0.17 4.00
N PRO A 79 12.35 0.85 3.41
CA PRO A 79 11.19 1.34 4.15
C PRO A 79 10.33 0.22 4.71
N ASP A 80 10.26 -0.93 4.03
CA ASP A 80 9.45 -2.08 4.44
C ASP A 80 10.07 -2.85 5.63
N ALA A 81 11.34 -2.58 5.97
CA ALA A 81 12.02 -3.12 7.14
C ALA A 81 12.01 -2.17 8.36
N VAL A 82 11.45 -0.96 8.22
CA VAL A 82 11.39 0.00 9.32
C VAL A 82 10.43 -0.50 10.40
N VAL A 83 10.95 -0.66 11.62
CA VAL A 83 10.13 -1.03 12.78
C VAL A 83 9.34 0.19 13.25
N HIS A 84 8.01 0.03 13.45
CA HIS A 84 7.08 1.10 13.84
C HIS A 84 7.12 2.34 12.92
N PRO A 85 6.82 2.20 11.61
CA PRO A 85 6.89 3.29 10.64
C PRO A 85 6.07 4.52 11.04
N SER A 86 4.88 4.35 11.61
CA SER A 86 4.04 5.45 12.07
C SER A 86 4.72 6.31 13.13
N ALA A 87 5.42 5.69 14.07
CA ALA A 87 6.19 6.42 15.09
C ALA A 87 7.38 7.17 14.46
N GLU A 88 8.02 6.60 13.43
CA GLU A 88 9.10 7.28 12.71
C GLU A 88 8.57 8.47 11.88
N VAL A 89 7.42 8.31 11.21
CA VAL A 89 6.76 9.43 10.52
C VAL A 89 6.41 10.54 11.52
N GLN A 90 5.87 10.21 12.69
CA GLN A 90 5.51 11.20 13.69
C GLN A 90 6.71 11.95 14.27
N LYS A 91 7.90 11.31 14.38
CA LYS A 91 9.14 12.01 14.75
C LYS A 91 9.62 12.99 13.68
N LEU A 92 9.34 12.69 12.40
CA LEU A 92 9.71 13.55 11.27
C LEU A 92 8.70 14.68 11.04
N VAL A 93 7.44 14.42 11.34
CA VAL A 93 6.28 15.30 11.15
C VAL A 93 5.47 15.27 12.45
N PRO A 94 5.78 16.14 13.44
CA PRO A 94 5.14 16.10 14.76
C PRO A 94 3.62 16.25 14.74
N GLU A 95 3.07 16.96 13.75
CA GLU A 95 1.62 17.16 13.52
C GLU A 95 0.93 15.98 12.84
N PHE A 96 1.67 14.94 12.44
CA PHE A 96 1.11 13.78 11.75
C PHE A 96 0.05 13.06 12.60
N GLN A 97 -1.09 12.82 11.98
CA GLN A 97 -2.19 12.00 12.50
C GLN A 97 -2.54 10.95 11.46
N LYS A 98 -2.72 9.69 11.84
CA LYS A 98 -2.90 8.58 10.87
C LYS A 98 -3.95 8.88 9.80
N VAL A 99 -5.15 9.31 10.18
CA VAL A 99 -6.24 9.53 9.23
C VAL A 99 -6.03 10.77 8.35
N SER A 100 -5.73 11.93 8.96
CA SER A 100 -5.48 13.16 8.19
C SER A 100 -4.18 13.06 7.40
N GLY A 101 -3.14 12.46 7.97
CA GLY A 101 -1.88 12.20 7.29
C GLY A 101 -2.03 11.31 6.08
N ALA A 102 -2.84 10.26 6.15
CA ALA A 102 -3.14 9.42 4.99
C ALA A 102 -3.84 10.19 3.86
N ARG A 103 -4.78 11.09 4.20
CA ARG A 103 -5.43 11.96 3.21
C ARG A 103 -4.46 12.94 2.57
N THR A 104 -3.51 13.47 3.32
CA THR A 104 -2.48 14.39 2.84
C THR A 104 -1.44 13.66 1.97
N MET A 105 -1.02 12.46 2.40
CA MET A 105 -0.03 11.65 1.68
C MET A 105 -0.57 11.00 0.40
N GLY A 106 -1.84 10.60 0.37
CA GLY A 106 -2.40 9.86 -0.76
C GLY A 106 -2.14 10.51 -2.12
N PRO A 107 -2.44 11.81 -2.31
CA PRO A 107 -2.15 12.50 -3.57
C PRO A 107 -0.67 12.69 -3.88
N ALA A 108 0.20 12.70 -2.87
CA ALA A 108 1.63 12.94 -3.01
C ALA A 108 2.44 11.67 -3.26
N LEU A 109 1.92 10.49 -2.89
CA LEU A 109 2.60 9.22 -3.13
C LEU A 109 2.78 8.94 -4.62
N SER A 110 4.02 8.67 -5.01
CA SER A 110 4.36 8.36 -6.40
C SER A 110 4.84 6.92 -6.54
N ARG A 111 4.25 6.21 -7.52
CA ARG A 111 4.71 4.88 -7.93
C ARG A 111 6.19 4.89 -8.31
N ASP A 112 6.60 5.89 -9.08
CA ASP A 112 7.93 5.92 -9.69
C ASP A 112 9.03 6.29 -8.68
N ARG A 113 8.69 7.09 -7.66
CA ARG A 113 9.61 7.48 -6.59
C ARG A 113 9.67 6.49 -5.43
N SER A 114 8.58 5.74 -5.22
CA SER A 114 8.49 4.86 -4.05
C SER A 114 9.50 3.71 -4.10
N ARG A 115 10.21 3.54 -3.00
CA ARG A 115 11.15 2.44 -2.76
C ARG A 115 10.54 1.29 -1.97
N SER A 116 9.29 1.43 -1.50
CA SER A 116 8.59 0.36 -0.81
C SER A 116 8.19 -0.73 -1.78
N ARG A 117 8.72 -1.94 -1.56
CA ARG A 117 8.35 -3.11 -2.36
C ARG A 117 6.90 -3.53 -2.14
N SER A 118 6.40 -3.43 -0.90
CA SER A 118 5.01 -3.77 -0.58
C SER A 118 4.01 -2.85 -1.29
N PHE A 119 4.33 -1.55 -1.42
CA PHE A 119 3.54 -0.61 -2.21
C PHE A 119 3.56 -0.93 -3.70
N GLN A 120 4.73 -1.21 -4.27
CA GLN A 120 4.85 -1.60 -5.68
C GLN A 120 4.03 -2.86 -5.99
N VAL A 121 4.11 -3.88 -5.13
CA VAL A 121 3.35 -5.14 -5.29
C VAL A 121 1.84 -4.92 -5.19
N LEU A 122 1.37 -3.97 -4.37
CA LEU A 122 -0.04 -3.57 -4.35
C LEU A 122 -0.45 -3.00 -5.71
N LEU A 123 0.29 -2.01 -6.21
CA LEU A 123 -0.04 -1.33 -7.47
C LEU A 123 0.01 -2.28 -8.67
N GLU A 124 1.04 -3.14 -8.76
CA GLU A 124 1.13 -4.20 -9.76
C GLU A 124 -0.07 -5.17 -9.70
N GLY A 125 -0.56 -5.45 -8.49
CA GLY A 125 -1.75 -6.28 -8.29
C GLY A 125 -3.02 -5.61 -8.80
N ILE A 126 -3.20 -4.32 -8.50
CA ILE A 126 -4.34 -3.52 -8.96
C ILE A 126 -4.32 -3.43 -10.50
N ASP A 127 -3.16 -3.18 -11.12
CA ASP A 127 -3.05 -3.11 -12.59
C ASP A 127 -3.52 -4.41 -13.25
N ARG A 128 -3.08 -5.57 -12.72
CA ARG A 128 -3.53 -6.87 -13.25
C ARG A 128 -5.03 -7.08 -13.08
N LEU A 129 -5.58 -6.63 -11.95
CA LEU A 129 -7.02 -6.71 -11.66
C LEU A 129 -7.82 -5.89 -12.67
N VAL A 130 -7.40 -4.65 -12.94
CA VAL A 130 -8.04 -3.74 -13.89
C VAL A 130 -7.92 -4.28 -15.34
N ALA A 131 -6.75 -4.75 -15.74
CA ALA A 131 -6.55 -5.35 -17.06
C ALA A 131 -7.46 -6.56 -17.29
N GLY A 132 -7.63 -7.43 -16.28
CA GLY A 132 -8.54 -8.57 -16.33
C GLY A 132 -10.02 -8.18 -16.45
N MET A 133 -10.41 -7.03 -15.87
CA MET A 133 -11.78 -6.51 -16.00
C MET A 133 -12.07 -6.01 -17.43
N SER A 134 -11.13 -5.32 -18.04
CA SER A 134 -11.26 -4.80 -19.41
C SER A 134 -11.41 -5.94 -20.43
N SER A 135 -10.62 -6.99 -20.30
CA SER A 135 -10.69 -8.17 -21.19
C SER A 135 -12.02 -8.93 -21.09
N SER A 136 -12.64 -8.94 -19.89
CA SER A 136 -13.95 -9.58 -19.68
C SER A 136 -15.09 -8.79 -20.33
N GLN A 137 -15.03 -7.47 -20.36
CA GLN A 137 -16.04 -6.63 -21.00
C GLN A 137 -15.99 -6.70 -22.52
N GLU A 138 -14.81 -6.82 -23.12
CA GLU A 138 -14.66 -6.99 -24.58
C GLU A 138 -15.21 -8.34 -25.07
N ALA A 139 -15.10 -9.40 -24.25
CA ALA A 139 -15.63 -10.71 -24.57
C ALA A 139 -17.17 -10.78 -24.53
N GLU A 140 -17.82 -9.99 -23.66
CA GLU A 140 -19.29 -9.94 -23.55
C GLU A 140 -19.93 -9.00 -24.59
N GLY A 141 -19.17 -8.06 -25.17
CA GLY A 141 -19.65 -7.11 -26.18
C GLY A 141 -19.65 -7.63 -27.62
N THR A 142 -19.20 -8.86 -27.88
CA THR A 142 -19.11 -9.46 -29.22
C THR A 142 -20.16 -10.58 -29.39
N VAL A 143 -21.46 -10.20 -29.39
CA VAL A 143 -22.56 -11.08 -29.83
C VAL A 143 -23.38 -10.35 -30.88
#